data_29fc0e8ea361ea641b2442824221ae7a
#
_entry.id   29fc0e8ea361ea641b2442824221ae7a
#
_cell.length_a   1.000
_cell.length_b   1.000
_cell.length_c   1.000
_cell.angle_alpha   90.00
_cell.angle_beta   90.00
_cell.angle_gamma   90.00
#
_symmetry.space_group_name_H-M   'P 1'
#
loop_
_entity.id
_entity.type
_entity.pdbx_description
1 polymer ?
#
loop_
_entity_poly.entity_id
_entity_poly.type
_entity_poly.pdbx_seq_one_letter_code
_entity_poly.pdbx_strand_id
1 'polypeptide(L)'
;NPDTIAELEKRLYTPLSNTLGAASCSGIFFGLNVTANTSLPNAEDFRAGLYLRYSGLQPTVASEQDVICFRGAAETARSLQLQMHNRWNPELNAALIPGSDQVTAYQGSRLADGCLWTKRTELPDTWEQVMLLCVPILDGGGTVRGFCGAEISDLYFSLSHNIVPSAFGNILTLAAPIDGDSLLLSGAMLGAADGSRLTANGILHISDGKYYTTYSDGKNTYLGRHQLLDSATWDGIPLAAVTLVPDGTFRSYEKGSQIAWFL
;
A
#
# COMPACT_ATOMS: atom_id res chain seq x y z
N ASN A 1 15.37 7.18 25.92
CA ASN A 1 16.79 6.85 25.80
C ASN A 1 17.02 6.14 24.46
N PRO A 2 17.97 6.60 23.61
CA PRO A 2 18.28 5.97 22.33
C PRO A 2 18.59 4.47 22.42
N ASP A 3 19.33 4.05 23.47
CA ASP A 3 19.68 2.63 23.66
C ASP A 3 18.43 1.75 23.90
N THR A 4 17.46 2.26 24.64
CA THR A 4 16.18 1.57 24.87
C THR A 4 15.39 1.40 23.58
N ILE A 5 15.44 2.40 22.68
CA ILE A 5 14.78 2.36 21.36
C ILE A 5 15.47 1.34 20.49
N ALA A 6 16.80 1.35 20.39
CA ALA A 6 17.56 0.38 19.61
C ALA A 6 17.31 -1.06 20.09
N GLU A 7 17.21 -1.28 21.39
CA GLU A 7 16.88 -2.58 21.96
C GLU A 7 15.45 -3.04 21.60
N LEU A 8 14.49 -2.12 21.62
CA LEU A 8 13.12 -2.41 21.20
C LEU A 8 13.05 -2.74 19.70
N GLU A 9 13.74 -1.97 18.86
CA GLU A 9 13.82 -2.24 17.43
C GLU A 9 14.41 -3.63 17.14
N LYS A 10 15.48 -3.99 17.83
CA LYS A 10 16.10 -5.34 17.73
C LYS A 10 15.12 -6.45 18.09
N ARG A 11 14.35 -6.27 19.16
CA ARG A 11 13.32 -7.25 19.57
C ARG A 11 12.18 -7.37 18.57
N LEU A 12 11.77 -6.25 17.96
CA LEU A 12 10.68 -6.21 17.00
C LEU A 12 11.11 -6.62 15.58
N TYR A 13 12.41 -6.68 15.30
CA TYR A 13 12.91 -7.04 13.98
C TYR A 13 12.41 -8.40 13.49
N THR A 14 12.55 -9.44 14.30
CA THR A 14 12.13 -10.80 13.89
C THR A 14 10.64 -10.88 13.58
N PRO A 15 9.71 -10.42 14.44
CA PRO A 15 8.30 -10.42 14.08
C PRO A 15 7.99 -9.54 12.86
N LEU A 16 8.63 -8.38 12.69
CA LEU A 16 8.44 -7.54 11.51
C LEU A 16 8.95 -8.23 10.24
N SER A 17 10.16 -8.77 10.25
CA SER A 17 10.74 -9.49 9.11
C SER A 17 9.90 -10.70 8.72
N ASN A 18 9.40 -11.47 9.71
CA ASN A 18 8.48 -12.59 9.45
C ASN A 18 7.17 -12.10 8.83
N THR A 19 6.63 -10.99 9.31
CA THR A 19 5.41 -10.39 8.74
C THR A 19 5.65 -9.89 7.33
N LEU A 20 6.80 -9.23 7.06
CA LEU A 20 7.18 -8.81 5.71
C LEU A 20 7.25 -10.01 4.74
N GLY A 21 7.83 -11.13 5.19
CA GLY A 21 7.90 -12.34 4.38
C GLY A 21 6.58 -13.07 4.18
N ALA A 22 5.61 -12.90 5.07
CA ALA A 22 4.30 -13.56 5.02
C ALA A 22 3.22 -12.70 4.37
N ALA A 23 3.32 -11.37 4.48
CA ALA A 23 2.35 -10.43 3.93
C ALA A 23 2.66 -10.13 2.46
N SER A 24 1.61 -9.84 1.69
CA SER A 24 1.74 -9.38 0.30
C SER A 24 2.06 -7.87 0.28
N CYS A 25 3.28 -7.51 0.68
CA CYS A 25 3.73 -6.11 0.79
C CYS A 25 5.21 -5.96 0.40
N SER A 26 5.63 -4.74 0.09
CA SER A 26 7.01 -4.39 -0.29
C SER A 26 7.84 -3.87 0.88
N GLY A 27 7.18 -3.46 1.95
CA GLY A 27 7.81 -2.97 3.17
C GLY A 27 6.88 -3.05 4.36
N ILE A 28 7.46 -2.93 5.55
CA ILE A 28 6.75 -2.94 6.82
C ILE A 28 7.41 -1.97 7.79
N PHE A 29 6.63 -1.32 8.62
CA PHE A 29 7.15 -0.32 9.53
C PHE A 29 6.41 -0.29 10.86
N PHE A 30 7.07 0.27 11.87
CA PHE A 30 6.41 0.81 13.06
C PHE A 30 7.08 2.12 13.46
N GLY A 31 6.32 3.00 14.09
CA GLY A 31 6.79 4.23 14.70
C GLY A 31 6.14 4.42 16.07
N LEU A 32 6.90 4.91 17.02
CA LEU A 32 6.45 5.20 18.38
C LEU A 32 6.14 6.68 18.52
N ASN A 33 5.22 7.03 19.41
CA ASN A 33 4.90 8.44 19.75
C ASN A 33 6.01 9.09 20.62
N VAL A 34 7.25 8.76 20.32
CA VAL A 34 8.44 9.33 20.96
C VAL A 34 9.54 9.49 19.91
N THR A 35 10.39 10.51 20.09
CA THR A 35 11.59 10.67 19.29
C THR A 35 12.81 10.07 19.98
N ALA A 36 13.78 9.59 19.21
CA ALA A 36 15.06 9.14 19.74
C ALA A 36 15.95 10.32 20.20
N ASN A 37 15.78 11.48 19.60
CA ASN A 37 16.61 12.66 19.86
C ASN A 37 15.77 13.92 20.13
N THR A 38 15.51 14.19 21.40
CA THR A 38 14.76 15.37 21.85
C THR A 38 15.50 16.70 21.67
N SER A 39 16.77 16.66 21.28
CA SER A 39 17.59 17.87 21.06
C SER A 39 17.48 18.41 19.62
N LEU A 40 16.81 17.69 18.73
CA LEU A 40 16.59 18.16 17.36
C LEU A 40 15.58 19.31 17.33
N PRO A 41 15.80 20.32 16.48
CA PRO A 41 14.74 21.26 16.12
C PRO A 41 13.54 20.47 15.57
N ASN A 42 12.33 20.81 16.01
CA ASN A 42 11.08 20.12 15.64
C ASN A 42 11.09 18.61 16.01
N ALA A 43 11.65 18.26 17.17
CA ALA A 43 11.71 16.87 17.64
C ALA A 43 10.33 16.19 17.71
N GLU A 44 9.26 17.01 17.86
CA GLU A 44 7.86 16.55 17.83
C GLU A 44 7.42 15.98 16.47
N ASP A 45 8.09 16.35 15.40
CA ASP A 45 7.77 15.84 14.05
C ASP A 45 8.38 14.46 13.76
N PHE A 46 9.30 14.02 14.63
CA PHE A 46 10.03 12.78 14.46
C PHE A 46 9.48 11.67 15.36
N ARG A 47 9.53 10.45 14.85
CA ARG A 47 9.09 9.23 15.54
C ARG A 47 10.19 8.20 15.48
N ALA A 48 10.58 7.69 16.64
CA ALA A 48 11.48 6.56 16.71
C ALA A 48 10.79 5.30 16.20
N GLY A 49 11.47 4.50 15.41
CA GLY A 49 10.90 3.27 14.88
C GLY A 49 11.76 2.61 13.82
N LEU A 50 11.23 1.59 13.21
CA LEU A 50 11.93 0.78 12.21
C LEU A 50 11.07 0.67 10.94
N TYR A 51 11.70 0.86 9.78
CA TYR A 51 11.09 0.65 8.48
C TYR A 51 11.98 -0.27 7.66
N LEU A 52 11.47 -1.46 7.41
CA LEU A 52 12.11 -2.49 6.62
C LEU A 52 11.48 -2.55 5.23
N ARG A 53 12.30 -2.68 4.21
CA ARG A 53 11.86 -2.84 2.82
C ARG A 53 12.66 -3.91 2.12
N TYR A 54 12.10 -4.49 1.07
CA TYR A 54 12.89 -5.30 0.15
C TYR A 54 13.80 -4.41 -0.71
N SER A 55 15.06 -4.80 -0.87
CA SER A 55 16.06 -4.06 -1.69
C SER A 55 15.90 -4.31 -3.18
N GLY A 56 15.34 -5.44 -3.54
CA GLY A 56 15.09 -5.83 -4.93
C GLY A 56 13.81 -6.65 -5.01
N LEU A 57 12.83 -6.14 -5.75
CA LEU A 57 11.57 -6.84 -5.95
C LEU A 57 11.75 -7.81 -7.13
N GLN A 58 11.97 -9.08 -6.82
CA GLN A 58 11.91 -10.15 -7.82
C GLN A 58 10.69 -11.03 -7.54
N PRO A 59 9.83 -11.30 -8.54
CA PRO A 59 8.57 -12.00 -8.33
C PRO A 59 8.73 -13.48 -7.99
N THR A 60 9.94 -14.03 -8.07
CA THR A 60 10.11 -15.47 -8.14
C THR A 60 10.54 -16.17 -6.84
N VAL A 61 11.13 -15.48 -5.87
CA VAL A 61 11.57 -16.15 -4.61
C VAL A 61 11.53 -15.17 -3.44
N ALA A 62 10.42 -15.13 -2.71
CA ALA A 62 10.28 -14.29 -1.52
C ALA A 62 11.29 -14.61 -0.40
N SER A 63 11.88 -15.81 -0.41
CA SER A 63 12.85 -16.26 0.60
C SER A 63 14.29 -15.76 0.39
N GLU A 64 14.58 -15.14 -0.74
CA GLU A 64 15.93 -14.65 -1.09
C GLU A 64 15.97 -13.13 -1.30
N GLN A 65 14.91 -12.42 -0.95
CA GLN A 65 14.89 -10.96 -1.08
C GLN A 65 15.65 -10.35 0.09
N ASP A 66 16.69 -9.59 -0.23
CA ASP A 66 17.43 -8.83 0.76
C ASP A 66 16.54 -7.76 1.40
N VAL A 67 16.46 -7.79 2.72
CA VAL A 67 15.77 -6.77 3.51
C VAL A 67 16.75 -5.66 3.84
N ILE A 68 16.38 -4.43 3.56
CA ILE A 68 17.13 -3.24 3.95
C ILE A 68 16.44 -2.50 5.08
N CYS A 69 17.23 -1.85 5.91
CA CYS A 69 16.76 -0.85 6.86
C CYS A 69 16.60 0.48 6.14
N PHE A 70 15.37 0.87 5.85
CA PHE A 70 15.08 2.15 5.21
C PHE A 70 15.14 3.29 6.22
N ARG A 71 14.59 3.07 7.43
CA ARG A 71 14.66 3.96 8.59
C ARG A 71 14.83 3.13 9.87
N GLY A 72 15.48 3.69 10.87
CA GLY A 72 15.69 3.05 12.17
C GLY A 72 17.01 3.43 12.80
N ALA A 73 17.29 2.97 14.02
CA ALA A 73 18.57 3.24 14.68
C ALA A 73 19.74 2.55 13.94
N ALA A 74 20.83 3.29 13.71
CA ALA A 74 22.02 2.75 13.04
C ALA A 74 22.60 1.54 13.77
N GLU A 75 22.49 1.52 15.08
CA GLU A 75 22.96 0.41 15.89
C GLU A 75 22.12 -0.85 15.65
N THR A 76 20.81 -0.69 15.48
CA THR A 76 19.91 -1.79 15.10
C THR A 76 20.32 -2.39 13.77
N ALA A 77 20.50 -1.56 12.74
CA ALA A 77 20.92 -2.04 11.43
C ALA A 77 22.27 -2.75 11.46
N ARG A 78 23.27 -2.19 12.17
CA ARG A 78 24.61 -2.83 12.30
C ARG A 78 24.56 -4.15 13.04
N SER A 79 23.84 -4.20 14.18
CA SER A 79 23.76 -5.43 14.99
C SER A 79 23.04 -6.57 14.29
N LEU A 80 22.10 -6.25 13.40
CA LEU A 80 21.34 -7.21 12.60
C LEU A 80 21.96 -7.45 11.21
N GLN A 81 23.11 -6.81 10.93
CA GLN A 81 23.80 -6.88 9.65
C GLN A 81 22.92 -6.49 8.44
N LEU A 82 21.98 -5.56 8.66
CA LEU A 82 21.11 -5.05 7.61
C LEU A 82 21.83 -3.97 6.81
N GLN A 83 21.66 -4.01 5.50
CA GLN A 83 22.03 -2.90 4.64
C GLN A 83 21.13 -1.71 4.94
N MET A 84 21.71 -0.54 5.13
CA MET A 84 20.98 0.71 5.29
C MET A 84 20.75 1.38 3.94
N HIS A 85 19.61 2.02 3.76
CA HIS A 85 19.34 2.82 2.58
C HIS A 85 20.37 3.95 2.43
N ASN A 86 20.72 4.32 1.19
CA ASN A 86 21.75 5.34 0.91
C ASN A 86 21.42 6.75 1.45
N ARG A 87 20.13 7.07 1.61
CA ARG A 87 19.63 8.28 2.29
C ARG A 87 18.99 7.93 3.63
N TRP A 88 19.71 7.13 4.40
CA TRP A 88 19.24 6.67 5.68
C TRP A 88 19.02 7.81 6.67
N ASN A 89 17.97 7.67 7.49
CA ASN A 89 17.63 8.54 8.62
C ASN A 89 17.18 7.66 9.79
N PRO A 90 17.57 7.97 11.04
CA PRO A 90 17.20 7.17 12.21
C PRO A 90 15.70 7.20 12.55
N GLU A 91 14.96 8.16 12.02
CA GLU A 91 13.59 8.43 12.48
C GLU A 91 12.59 8.52 11.35
N LEU A 92 11.34 8.26 11.68
CA LEU A 92 10.18 8.42 10.81
C LEU A 92 9.50 9.77 11.10
N ASN A 93 8.88 10.36 10.10
CA ASN A 93 8.10 11.59 10.25
C ASN A 93 6.81 11.53 9.44
N ALA A 94 5.91 12.49 9.64
CA ALA A 94 4.64 12.56 8.93
C ALA A 94 4.81 12.74 7.40
N ALA A 95 5.91 13.34 6.94
CA ALA A 95 6.20 13.43 5.51
C ALA A 95 6.53 12.07 4.90
N LEU A 96 7.16 11.18 5.67
CA LEU A 96 7.45 9.80 5.25
C LEU A 96 6.20 8.93 5.31
N ILE A 97 5.37 9.11 6.34
CA ILE A 97 4.16 8.30 6.58
C ILE A 97 2.96 9.25 6.73
N PRO A 98 2.41 9.74 5.61
CA PRO A 98 1.23 10.59 5.62
C PRO A 98 0.07 9.95 6.40
N GLY A 99 -0.60 10.73 7.24
CA GLY A 99 -1.70 10.26 8.07
C GLY A 99 -1.28 9.59 9.39
N SER A 100 0.02 9.41 9.66
CA SER A 100 0.49 8.86 10.94
C SER A 100 0.01 9.67 12.15
N ASP A 101 -0.12 10.99 12.02
CA ASP A 101 -0.63 11.85 13.10
C ASP A 101 -2.11 11.59 13.37
N GLN A 102 -2.92 11.29 12.35
CA GLN A 102 -4.33 10.91 12.53
C GLN A 102 -4.45 9.57 13.25
N VAL A 103 -3.60 8.60 12.85
CA VAL A 103 -3.55 7.28 13.52
C VAL A 103 -3.14 7.43 14.97
N THR A 104 -2.15 8.29 15.27
CA THR A 104 -1.68 8.50 16.64
C THR A 104 -2.66 9.30 17.49
N ALA A 105 -3.53 10.10 16.89
CA ALA A 105 -4.60 10.83 17.57
C ALA A 105 -5.88 10.00 17.77
N TYR A 106 -5.92 8.76 17.29
CA TYR A 106 -7.08 7.87 17.42
C TYR A 106 -7.42 7.59 18.89
N GLN A 107 -8.71 7.67 19.24
CA GLN A 107 -9.21 7.48 20.60
C GLN A 107 -10.34 6.43 20.69
N GLY A 108 -10.58 5.71 19.60
CA GLY A 108 -11.61 4.67 19.57
C GLY A 108 -11.13 3.36 20.19
N SER A 109 -12.06 2.43 20.35
CA SER A 109 -11.81 1.10 20.93
C SER A 109 -11.62 0.00 19.87
N ARG A 110 -12.07 0.21 18.63
CA ARG A 110 -11.97 -0.76 17.56
C ARG A 110 -10.77 -0.44 16.69
N LEU A 111 -9.78 -1.32 16.65
CA LEU A 111 -8.55 -1.13 15.90
C LEU A 111 -8.81 -0.77 14.42
N ALA A 112 -9.78 -1.43 13.79
CA ALA A 112 -10.11 -1.20 12.39
C ALA A 112 -10.54 0.26 12.09
N ASP A 113 -11.21 0.91 13.02
CA ASP A 113 -11.68 2.30 12.84
C ASP A 113 -10.51 3.32 12.92
N GLY A 114 -9.39 2.90 13.49
CA GLY A 114 -8.15 3.70 13.55
C GLY A 114 -7.19 3.43 12.39
N CYS A 115 -7.48 2.44 11.56
CA CYS A 115 -6.66 2.11 10.40
C CYS A 115 -6.95 3.07 9.24
N LEU A 116 -5.92 3.45 8.49
CA LEU A 116 -6.08 4.26 7.29
C LEU A 116 -5.07 3.87 6.21
N TRP A 117 -5.45 4.14 4.97
CA TRP A 117 -4.56 4.05 3.82
C TRP A 117 -4.07 5.44 3.39
N THR A 118 -2.85 5.53 2.90
CA THR A 118 -2.48 6.67 2.06
C THR A 118 -3.04 6.45 0.66
N LYS A 119 -3.24 7.53 -0.09
CA LYS A 119 -3.30 7.46 -1.55
C LYS A 119 -1.92 7.10 -2.07
N ARG A 120 -1.84 6.71 -3.35
CA ARG A 120 -0.57 6.57 -4.03
C ARG A 120 0.23 7.87 -3.91
N THR A 121 1.38 7.81 -3.29
CA THR A 121 2.25 8.96 -2.99
C THR A 121 3.71 8.59 -3.21
N GLU A 122 4.53 9.59 -3.50
CA GLU A 122 5.97 9.40 -3.60
C GLU A 122 6.57 9.14 -2.21
N LEU A 123 7.35 8.07 -2.10
CA LEU A 123 8.08 7.78 -0.88
C LEU A 123 9.31 8.71 -0.79
N PRO A 124 9.38 9.59 0.22
CA PRO A 124 10.49 10.52 0.37
C PRO A 124 11.86 9.84 0.30
N ASP A 125 12.83 10.52 -0.30
CA ASP A 125 14.20 10.02 -0.55
C ASP A 125 14.30 8.84 -1.51
N THR A 126 13.22 8.54 -2.24
CA THR A 126 13.21 7.55 -3.32
C THR A 126 12.53 8.13 -4.57
N TRP A 127 12.47 7.35 -5.64
CA TRP A 127 11.69 7.65 -6.85
C TRP A 127 10.43 6.78 -6.92
N GLU A 128 10.14 6.06 -5.82
CA GLU A 128 9.08 5.07 -5.80
C GLU A 128 7.77 5.69 -5.34
N GLN A 129 6.70 5.24 -5.98
CA GLN A 129 5.34 5.53 -5.55
C GLN A 129 4.84 4.37 -4.69
N VAL A 130 4.22 4.70 -3.57
CA VAL A 130 3.76 3.72 -2.60
C VAL A 130 2.35 4.05 -2.11
N MET A 131 1.65 3.04 -1.61
CA MET A 131 0.51 3.17 -0.70
C MET A 131 0.89 2.55 0.64
N LEU A 132 0.55 3.23 1.72
CA LEU A 132 0.85 2.79 3.07
C LEU A 132 -0.45 2.49 3.82
N LEU A 133 -0.53 1.33 4.44
CA LEU A 133 -1.53 1.03 5.46
C LEU A 133 -0.95 1.43 6.82
N CYS A 134 -1.64 2.27 7.56
CA CYS A 134 -1.27 2.66 8.92
C CYS A 134 -2.29 2.14 9.92
N VAL A 135 -1.79 1.55 11.01
CA VAL A 135 -2.57 0.90 12.07
C VAL A 135 -2.08 1.42 13.42
N PRO A 136 -2.96 1.87 14.33
CA PRO A 136 -2.54 2.31 15.66
C PRO A 136 -2.03 1.15 16.51
N ILE A 137 -0.98 1.41 17.29
CA ILE A 137 -0.50 0.50 18.33
C ILE A 137 -1.10 0.95 19.66
N LEU A 138 -1.95 0.10 20.23
CA LEU A 138 -2.64 0.36 21.49
C LEU A 138 -1.95 -0.36 22.64
N ASP A 139 -1.84 0.30 23.81
CA ASP A 139 -1.47 -0.37 25.04
C ASP A 139 -2.67 -1.10 25.67
N GLY A 140 -2.41 -1.82 26.76
CA GLY A 140 -3.47 -2.55 27.47
C GLY A 140 -4.61 -1.69 28.04
N GLY A 141 -4.43 -0.37 28.08
CA GLY A 141 -5.45 0.60 28.48
C GLY A 141 -6.18 1.26 27.30
N GLY A 142 -5.84 0.89 26.06
CA GLY A 142 -6.43 1.46 24.85
C GLY A 142 -5.81 2.80 24.41
N THR A 143 -4.70 3.21 25.02
CA THR A 143 -3.98 4.42 24.63
C THR A 143 -3.06 4.14 23.44
N VAL A 144 -3.10 4.99 22.43
CA VAL A 144 -2.20 4.88 21.26
C VAL A 144 -0.77 5.24 21.66
N ARG A 145 0.16 4.30 21.46
CA ARG A 145 1.58 4.44 21.76
C ARG A 145 2.43 4.63 20.51
N GLY A 146 1.83 4.48 19.36
CA GLY A 146 2.49 4.59 18.06
C GLY A 146 1.61 4.06 16.95
N PHE A 147 2.23 3.76 15.84
CA PHE A 147 1.61 3.17 14.67
C PHE A 147 2.51 2.08 14.08
N CYS A 148 1.91 1.15 13.37
CA CYS A 148 2.61 0.20 12.51
C CYS A 148 1.89 0.11 11.17
N GLY A 149 2.50 -0.55 10.20
CA GLY A 149 1.84 -0.69 8.93
C GLY A 149 2.64 -1.41 7.87
N ALA A 150 2.05 -1.50 6.69
CA ALA A 150 2.63 -2.14 5.52
C ALA A 150 2.70 -1.17 4.35
N GLU A 151 3.70 -1.37 3.50
CA GLU A 151 3.91 -0.65 2.26
C GLU A 151 3.57 -1.55 1.08
N ILE A 152 2.85 -1.00 0.12
CA ILE A 152 2.72 -1.57 -1.21
C ILE A 152 3.33 -0.57 -2.19
N SER A 153 4.45 -0.90 -2.83
CA SER A 153 5.03 -0.06 -3.90
C SER A 153 4.39 -0.37 -5.26
N ASP A 154 4.41 0.62 -6.16
CA ASP A 154 3.92 0.45 -7.55
C ASP A 154 4.57 -0.76 -8.22
N LEU A 155 5.89 -0.91 -8.04
CA LEU A 155 6.62 -2.03 -8.63
C LEU A 155 6.15 -3.36 -8.04
N TYR A 156 6.01 -3.44 -6.71
CA TYR A 156 5.52 -4.65 -6.05
C TYR A 156 4.10 -5.00 -6.52
N PHE A 157 3.21 -4.01 -6.53
CA PHE A 157 1.82 -4.21 -6.97
C PHE A 157 1.77 -4.68 -8.42
N SER A 158 2.55 -4.05 -9.30
CA SER A 158 2.67 -4.40 -10.71
C SER A 158 3.19 -5.83 -10.93
N LEU A 159 4.21 -6.25 -10.18
CA LEU A 159 4.77 -7.61 -10.26
C LEU A 159 3.83 -8.67 -9.68
N SER A 160 3.13 -8.35 -8.60
CA SER A 160 2.19 -9.26 -7.93
C SER A 160 0.88 -9.43 -8.71
N HIS A 161 0.50 -8.43 -9.50
CA HIS A 161 -0.71 -8.43 -10.32
C HIS A 161 -0.37 -8.40 -11.80
N ASN A 162 0.51 -9.32 -12.20
CA ASN A 162 0.83 -9.56 -13.59
C ASN A 162 -0.41 -9.96 -14.38
N ILE A 163 -0.39 -9.71 -15.70
CA ILE A 163 -1.42 -10.18 -16.61
C ILE A 163 -1.54 -11.69 -16.48
N VAL A 164 -2.68 -12.10 -15.99
CA VAL A 164 -3.09 -13.51 -16.14
C VAL A 164 -3.86 -13.60 -17.46
N PRO A 165 -3.36 -14.32 -18.48
CA PRO A 165 -4.13 -14.60 -19.66
C PRO A 165 -5.42 -15.31 -19.23
N SER A 166 -6.55 -14.70 -19.51
CA SER A 166 -7.86 -15.27 -19.21
C SER A 166 -8.64 -15.44 -20.48
N ALA A 167 -9.72 -16.20 -20.42
CA ALA A 167 -10.67 -16.32 -21.52
C ALA A 167 -11.27 -14.94 -21.92
N PHE A 168 -11.22 -13.96 -21.01
CA PHE A 168 -11.71 -12.60 -21.23
C PHE A 168 -10.60 -11.62 -21.67
N GLY A 169 -9.42 -12.11 -22.03
CA GLY A 169 -8.24 -11.30 -22.34
C GLY A 169 -7.49 -10.85 -21.09
N ASN A 170 -6.90 -9.69 -21.18
CA ASN A 170 -6.10 -9.14 -20.08
C ASN A 170 -7.01 -8.50 -19.02
N ILE A 171 -6.94 -9.02 -17.81
CA ILE A 171 -7.63 -8.45 -16.66
C ILE A 171 -6.72 -7.36 -16.06
N LEU A 172 -7.27 -6.16 -15.92
CA LEU A 172 -6.61 -5.06 -15.22
C LEU A 172 -6.97 -5.13 -13.73
N THR A 173 -5.98 -5.07 -12.87
CA THR A 173 -6.16 -4.99 -11.42
C THR A 173 -5.68 -3.64 -10.92
N LEU A 174 -6.47 -3.01 -10.04
CA LEU A 174 -6.17 -1.70 -9.48
C LEU A 174 -6.49 -1.69 -7.98
N ALA A 175 -5.77 -0.86 -7.25
CA ALA A 175 -6.21 -0.37 -5.95
C ALA A 175 -6.43 1.14 -6.10
N ALA A 176 -7.65 1.62 -5.95
CA ALA A 176 -7.99 3.00 -6.30
C ALA A 176 -9.03 3.62 -5.36
N PRO A 177 -8.91 4.93 -5.06
CA PRO A 177 -9.95 5.67 -4.34
C PRO A 177 -11.25 5.74 -5.17
N ILE A 178 -12.40 5.64 -4.48
CA ILE A 178 -13.72 5.82 -5.07
C ILE A 178 -14.39 7.01 -4.38
N ASP A 179 -14.78 8.02 -5.16
CA ASP A 179 -15.54 9.16 -4.71
C ASP A 179 -16.91 9.18 -5.42
N GLY A 180 -17.95 8.82 -4.69
CA GLY A 180 -19.28 8.58 -5.26
C GLY A 180 -19.25 7.56 -6.41
N ASP A 181 -19.68 7.97 -7.60
CA ASP A 181 -19.69 7.15 -8.80
C ASP A 181 -18.39 7.28 -9.64
N SER A 182 -17.28 7.67 -9.01
CA SER A 182 -16.03 7.97 -9.71
C SER A 182 -14.87 7.22 -9.11
N LEU A 183 -14.19 6.41 -9.94
CA LEU A 183 -12.92 5.78 -9.62
C LEU A 183 -11.78 6.73 -10.00
N LEU A 184 -10.96 7.12 -9.01
CA LEU A 184 -9.91 8.13 -9.18
C LEU A 184 -8.58 7.47 -9.51
N LEU A 185 -8.13 7.60 -10.77
CA LEU A 185 -6.87 7.00 -11.22
C LEU A 185 -5.63 7.77 -10.73
N SER A 186 -5.77 9.04 -10.36
CA SER A 186 -4.66 9.86 -9.84
C SER A 186 -4.08 9.35 -8.52
N GLY A 187 -4.88 8.65 -7.74
CA GLY A 187 -4.46 8.03 -6.47
C GLY A 187 -4.36 6.51 -6.53
N ALA A 188 -4.42 5.91 -7.71
CA ALA A 188 -4.50 4.47 -7.90
C ALA A 188 -3.14 3.82 -8.10
N MET A 189 -3.01 2.59 -7.61
CA MET A 189 -2.01 1.63 -8.06
C MET A 189 -2.56 0.78 -9.19
N LEU A 190 -1.74 0.58 -10.21
CA LEU A 190 -2.10 -0.19 -11.39
C LEU A 190 -1.27 -1.47 -11.44
N GLY A 191 -1.95 -2.61 -11.59
CA GLY A 191 -1.28 -3.87 -11.91
C GLY A 191 -0.57 -3.79 -13.26
N ALA A 192 0.34 -4.73 -13.49
CA ALA A 192 1.12 -4.76 -14.72
C ALA A 192 0.22 -4.85 -15.93
N ALA A 193 0.75 -4.33 -16.98
CA ALA A 193 0.55 -4.72 -18.33
C ALA A 193 -0.32 -3.93 -19.29
N ASP A 194 -1.48 -3.55 -19.02
CA ASP A 194 -2.24 -2.75 -19.99
C ASP A 194 -2.68 -1.39 -19.40
N GLY A 195 -1.99 -0.94 -18.37
CA GLY A 195 -2.15 0.40 -17.81
C GLY A 195 -1.92 1.53 -18.84
N SER A 196 -1.34 1.20 -19.99
CA SER A 196 -1.18 2.13 -21.11
C SER A 196 -2.51 2.65 -21.68
N ARG A 197 -3.63 1.97 -21.39
CA ARG A 197 -4.97 2.42 -21.79
C ARG A 197 -5.66 3.27 -20.75
N LEU A 198 -5.20 3.22 -19.50
CA LEU A 198 -5.73 4.05 -18.42
C LEU A 198 -4.86 5.29 -18.29
N THR A 199 -5.47 6.45 -18.37
CA THR A 199 -4.76 7.71 -18.16
C THR A 199 -4.51 7.89 -16.66
N ALA A 200 -3.26 7.98 -16.24
CA ALA A 200 -2.84 8.01 -14.83
C ALA A 200 -3.53 9.09 -13.96
N ASN A 201 -4.06 10.14 -14.56
CA ASN A 201 -4.80 11.21 -13.87
C ASN A 201 -6.29 11.23 -14.27
N GLY A 202 -6.77 10.14 -14.85
CA GLY A 202 -8.15 10.04 -15.33
C GLY A 202 -9.14 9.72 -14.23
N ILE A 203 -10.41 9.79 -14.62
CA ILE A 203 -11.54 9.33 -13.80
C ILE A 203 -12.29 8.30 -14.62
N LEU A 204 -12.67 7.19 -13.99
CA LEU A 204 -13.61 6.26 -14.58
C LEU A 204 -14.96 6.42 -13.88
N HIS A 205 -15.98 6.81 -14.63
CA HIS A 205 -17.35 6.86 -14.12
C HIS A 205 -17.91 5.45 -13.98
N ILE A 206 -18.45 5.17 -12.81
CA ILE A 206 -19.03 3.88 -12.42
C ILE A 206 -20.52 3.91 -12.72
N SER A 207 -21.03 2.88 -13.36
CA SER A 207 -22.45 2.68 -13.59
C SER A 207 -22.82 1.22 -13.36
N ASP A 208 -23.69 0.98 -12.40
CA ASP A 208 -24.16 -0.35 -12.08
C ASP A 208 -25.19 -0.84 -13.08
N GLY A 209 -24.87 -1.95 -13.72
CA GLY A 209 -25.78 -2.67 -14.59
C GLY A 209 -26.38 -3.89 -13.87
N LYS A 210 -27.33 -4.55 -14.53
CA LYS A 210 -28.03 -5.72 -13.96
C LYS A 210 -27.10 -6.89 -13.63
N TYR A 211 -26.04 -7.10 -14.41
CA TYR A 211 -25.16 -8.27 -14.31
C TYR A 211 -23.69 -7.90 -13.99
N TYR A 212 -23.27 -6.69 -14.33
CA TYR A 212 -21.91 -6.20 -14.12
C TYR A 212 -21.90 -4.67 -14.00
N THR A 213 -20.87 -4.16 -13.40
CA THR A 213 -20.60 -2.72 -13.27
C THR A 213 -19.74 -2.28 -14.45
N THR A 214 -20.07 -1.15 -15.05
CA THR A 214 -19.30 -0.51 -16.10
C THR A 214 -18.47 0.64 -15.56
N TYR A 215 -17.29 0.83 -16.13
CA TYR A 215 -16.35 1.89 -15.79
C TYR A 215 -15.95 2.60 -17.09
N SER A 216 -16.16 3.90 -17.21
CA SER A 216 -15.92 4.61 -18.47
C SER A 216 -15.25 5.97 -18.26
N ASP A 217 -14.26 6.28 -19.11
CA ASP A 217 -13.66 7.62 -19.24
C ASP A 217 -14.30 8.45 -20.38
N GLY A 218 -15.40 7.96 -20.95
CA GLY A 218 -16.07 8.56 -22.09
C GLY A 218 -15.54 8.14 -23.47
N LYS A 219 -14.33 7.56 -23.53
CA LYS A 219 -13.73 7.01 -24.76
C LYS A 219 -13.64 5.48 -24.69
N ASN A 220 -13.21 4.98 -23.55
CA ASN A 220 -13.05 3.56 -23.27
C ASN A 220 -14.10 3.14 -22.24
N THR A 221 -14.60 1.91 -22.40
CA THR A 221 -15.50 1.28 -21.44
C THR A 221 -14.91 -0.05 -21.01
N TYR A 222 -14.98 -0.30 -19.73
CA TYR A 222 -14.54 -1.52 -19.07
C TYR A 222 -15.72 -2.12 -18.32
N LEU A 223 -15.73 -3.44 -18.24
CA LEU A 223 -16.63 -4.20 -17.38
C LEU A 223 -15.81 -4.71 -16.20
N GLY A 224 -16.39 -4.72 -15.01
CA GLY A 224 -15.62 -5.15 -13.86
C GLY A 224 -16.41 -5.21 -12.57
N ARG A 225 -15.66 -5.36 -11.51
CA ARG A 225 -16.15 -5.29 -10.13
C ARG A 225 -15.16 -4.56 -9.25
N HIS A 226 -15.66 -3.97 -8.21
CA HIS A 226 -14.86 -3.44 -7.12
C HIS A 226 -15.34 -3.98 -5.78
N GLN A 227 -14.43 -4.00 -4.82
CA GLN A 227 -14.71 -4.28 -3.43
C GLN A 227 -14.05 -3.20 -2.59
N LEU A 228 -14.84 -2.51 -1.80
CA LEU A 228 -14.32 -1.55 -0.85
C LEU A 228 -13.46 -2.26 0.18
N LEU A 229 -12.35 -1.65 0.53
CA LEU A 229 -11.53 -2.06 1.66
C LEU A 229 -12.15 -1.53 2.96
N ASP A 230 -11.92 -2.24 4.06
CA ASP A 230 -12.50 -1.91 5.36
C ASP A 230 -12.01 -0.56 5.92
N SER A 231 -10.84 -0.10 5.46
CA SER A 231 -10.23 1.17 5.88
C SER A 231 -10.25 2.19 4.74
N ALA A 232 -10.66 3.42 5.05
CA ALA A 232 -10.62 4.53 4.11
C ALA A 232 -9.20 5.11 3.97
N THR A 233 -9.04 6.01 3.00
CA THR A 233 -7.83 6.84 2.89
C THR A 233 -7.82 7.90 4.00
N TRP A 234 -6.63 8.45 4.27
CA TRP A 234 -6.43 9.46 5.32
C TRP A 234 -7.31 10.72 5.18
N ASP A 235 -7.81 11.01 3.97
CA ASP A 235 -8.75 12.09 3.69
C ASP A 235 -10.22 11.62 3.63
N GLY A 236 -10.49 10.40 4.10
CA GLY A 236 -11.84 9.85 4.25
C GLY A 236 -12.45 9.28 2.97
N ILE A 237 -11.71 9.23 1.86
CA ILE A 237 -12.21 8.65 0.61
C ILE A 237 -12.07 7.11 0.68
N PRO A 238 -13.12 6.33 0.42
CA PRO A 238 -13.03 4.88 0.37
C PRO A 238 -12.01 4.41 -0.66
N LEU A 239 -11.23 3.38 -0.31
CA LEU A 239 -10.33 2.69 -1.21
C LEU A 239 -10.95 1.37 -1.64
N ALA A 240 -10.77 1.00 -2.90
CA ALA A 240 -11.28 -0.26 -3.44
C ALA A 240 -10.22 -1.06 -4.18
N ALA A 241 -10.30 -2.38 -4.07
CA ALA A 241 -9.69 -3.30 -5.01
C ALA A 241 -10.64 -3.45 -6.22
N VAL A 242 -10.11 -3.28 -7.41
CA VAL A 242 -10.89 -3.22 -8.65
C VAL A 242 -10.31 -4.15 -9.69
N THR A 243 -11.16 -4.88 -10.38
CA THR A 243 -10.80 -5.68 -11.56
C THR A 243 -11.60 -5.23 -12.76
N LEU A 244 -10.92 -4.99 -13.88
CA LEU A 244 -11.53 -4.47 -15.10
C LEU A 244 -11.14 -5.32 -16.31
N VAL A 245 -12.07 -5.49 -17.23
CA VAL A 245 -11.87 -6.10 -18.55
C VAL A 245 -12.36 -5.11 -19.61
N PRO A 246 -11.61 -4.83 -20.69
CA PRO A 246 -12.11 -4.01 -21.78
C PRO A 246 -13.41 -4.54 -22.37
N ASP A 247 -14.43 -3.70 -22.54
CA ASP A 247 -15.77 -4.10 -23.00
C ASP A 247 -15.72 -4.85 -24.35
N GLY A 248 -14.91 -4.37 -25.29
CA GLY A 248 -14.74 -5.02 -26.58
C GLY A 248 -14.21 -6.44 -26.50
N THR A 249 -13.30 -6.71 -25.56
CA THR A 249 -12.77 -8.07 -25.33
C THR A 249 -13.83 -8.99 -24.74
N PHE A 250 -14.59 -8.50 -23.77
CA PHE A 250 -15.68 -9.24 -23.14
C PHE A 250 -16.77 -9.60 -24.14
N ARG A 251 -17.23 -8.65 -24.95
CA ARG A 251 -18.26 -8.89 -25.98
C ARG A 251 -17.80 -9.86 -27.07
N SER A 252 -16.52 -9.83 -27.41
CA SER A 252 -15.94 -10.80 -28.37
C SER A 252 -16.00 -12.22 -27.83
N TYR A 253 -15.70 -12.40 -26.55
CA TYR A 253 -15.81 -13.68 -25.87
C TYR A 253 -17.27 -14.17 -25.79
N GLU A 254 -18.17 -13.29 -25.38
CA GLU A 254 -19.60 -13.61 -25.27
C GLU A 254 -20.18 -14.11 -26.65
N LYS A 255 -19.88 -13.41 -27.73
CA LYS A 255 -20.25 -13.81 -29.09
C LYS A 255 -19.65 -15.16 -29.48
N GLY A 256 -18.36 -15.38 -29.18
CA GLY A 256 -17.67 -16.64 -29.46
C GLY A 256 -18.26 -17.81 -28.67
N SER A 257 -18.62 -17.60 -27.41
CA SER A 257 -19.23 -18.63 -26.58
C SER A 257 -20.67 -18.96 -27.03
N GLN A 258 -21.44 -17.98 -27.46
CA GLN A 258 -22.77 -18.22 -28.01
C GLN A 258 -22.73 -19.08 -29.33
N ILE A 259 -21.74 -18.81 -30.18
CA ILE A 259 -21.55 -19.62 -31.40
C ILE A 259 -21.19 -21.07 -31.06
N ALA A 260 -20.39 -21.30 -30.02
CA ALA A 260 -19.99 -22.64 -29.57
C ALA A 260 -21.17 -23.47 -28.98
N TRP A 261 -22.27 -22.82 -28.57
CA TRP A 261 -23.50 -23.52 -28.11
C TRP A 261 -24.44 -23.85 -29.25
N PHE A 262 -24.22 -23.32 -30.45
CA PHE A 262 -25.04 -23.58 -31.65
C PHE A 262 -24.37 -24.51 -32.65
N LEU A 263 -23.16 -24.98 -32.41
CA LEU A 263 -22.42 -25.98 -33.15
C LEU A 263 -22.31 -27.30 -32.35
#